data_455c054d87e1c41936cdbaeb93eb78e5
#
_entry.id   455c054d87e1c41936cdbaeb93eb78e5
#
_cell.length_a   1.000
_cell.length_b   1.000
_cell.length_c   1.000
_cell.angle_alpha   90.00
_cell.angle_beta   90.00
_cell.angle_gamma   90.00
#
_symmetry.space_group_name_H-M   'P 1'
#
loop_
_entity.id
_entity.type
_entity.pdbx_description
1 polymer ?
#
loop_
_entity_poly.entity_id
_entity_poly.type
_entity_poly.pdbx_seq_one_letter_code
_entity_poly.pdbx_strand_id
1 'polypeptide(L)'
;YNNCKFINLGFPVNWLQIHITVDQHQVELTETLLLSLGAVSVTLDDAEDQALLEPLPGETPLWNKVIVTGIYQQEEDDPIDVDTLEAFLRAQLPDVPMRHEYLENQVWERAWMDYYEPIQIGEKYWIVPEWLEPPEADATNIKLDPGLAFGTGNHASTFLCLQWLGKTDVKDKVVIDYGCGSGILGVAALLLGAKKVYATDIDPQAVLATKQNAELNGVLERLYVGLPEEFDQEFKPQQTDVLVANILAAPLMALAPEFSTLLKNEGEFALAGVIEEQVADVSSVYSEFFDILEIEKREE
;
A
#
# COMPACT_ATOMS: atom_id res chain seq x y z
N TYR A 1 26.84 4.93 35.55
CA TYR A 1 26.50 6.19 36.19
C TYR A 1 26.61 7.32 35.16
N ASN A 2 25.50 7.66 34.52
CA ASN A 2 25.16 9.03 34.13
C ASN A 2 23.82 8.95 33.41
N ASN A 3 22.76 9.29 34.16
CA ASN A 3 21.44 9.53 33.61
C ASN A 3 21.49 10.82 32.77
N CYS A 4 21.64 10.73 31.46
CA CYS A 4 21.29 11.78 30.54
C CYS A 4 19.78 11.69 30.28
N LYS A 5 19.00 12.52 30.97
CA LYS A 5 17.65 12.85 30.57
C LYS A 5 17.76 13.71 29.31
N PHE A 6 17.43 13.16 28.16
CA PHE A 6 17.09 13.96 27.00
C PHE A 6 15.79 14.69 27.33
N ILE A 7 15.88 15.98 27.65
CA ILE A 7 14.75 16.88 27.68
C ILE A 7 14.45 17.16 26.22
N ASN A 8 13.46 16.48 25.67
CA ASN A 8 12.88 16.81 24.38
C ASN A 8 12.12 18.14 24.58
N LEU A 9 12.76 19.25 24.30
CA LEU A 9 12.13 20.57 24.17
C LEU A 9 11.49 20.62 22.76
N GLY A 10 10.55 19.73 22.49
CA GLY A 10 9.67 19.81 21.35
C GLY A 10 8.67 20.92 21.61
N PHE A 11 8.95 22.11 21.11
CA PHE A 11 7.91 23.14 20.96
C PHE A 11 6.85 22.59 19.99
N PRO A 12 5.56 22.82 20.25
CA PRO A 12 4.53 22.42 19.30
C PRO A 12 4.72 23.24 18.02
N VAL A 13 5.23 22.61 16.99
CA VAL A 13 5.29 23.22 15.65
C VAL A 13 3.89 23.13 15.06
N ASN A 14 3.20 24.25 14.98
CA ASN A 14 1.92 24.32 14.29
C ASN A 14 2.17 24.42 12.79
N TRP A 15 1.39 23.73 12.00
CA TRP A 15 1.45 23.77 10.55
C TRP A 15 0.24 24.50 10.01
N LEU A 16 0.45 25.34 8.99
CA LEU A 16 -0.59 25.96 8.20
C LEU A 16 -0.67 25.24 6.85
N GLN A 17 -1.86 24.82 6.46
CA GLN A 17 -2.15 24.33 5.11
C GLN A 17 -3.01 25.34 4.35
N ILE A 18 -2.64 25.61 3.10
CA ILE A 18 -3.44 26.39 2.16
C ILE A 18 -3.80 25.49 0.98
N HIS A 19 -5.09 25.28 0.80
CA HIS A 19 -5.64 24.47 -0.28
C HIS A 19 -6.21 25.37 -1.36
N ILE A 20 -5.77 25.18 -2.59
CA ILE A 20 -6.21 25.96 -3.76
C ILE A 20 -6.72 24.98 -4.81
N THR A 21 -7.99 25.09 -5.19
CA THR A 21 -8.56 24.23 -6.24
C THR A 21 -8.41 24.91 -7.59
N VAL A 22 -7.66 24.28 -8.50
CA VAL A 22 -7.31 24.84 -9.80
C VAL A 22 -7.57 23.83 -10.93
N ASP A 23 -7.69 24.33 -12.16
CA ASP A 23 -7.66 23.48 -13.35
C ASP A 23 -6.23 22.95 -13.59
N GLN A 24 -6.10 21.77 -14.20
CA GLN A 24 -4.84 21.08 -14.47
C GLN A 24 -3.74 22.01 -15.02
N HIS A 25 -4.09 22.92 -15.95
CA HIS A 25 -3.13 23.82 -16.58
C HIS A 25 -2.58 24.94 -15.68
N GLN A 26 -3.17 25.13 -14.49
CA GLN A 26 -2.75 26.12 -13.48
C GLN A 26 -1.90 25.51 -12.37
N VAL A 27 -1.76 24.18 -12.32
CA VAL A 27 -1.06 23.46 -11.24
C VAL A 27 0.38 23.95 -11.09
N GLU A 28 1.17 23.93 -12.16
CA GLU A 28 2.59 24.33 -12.12
C GLU A 28 2.78 25.78 -11.63
N LEU A 29 1.91 26.69 -12.07
CA LEU A 29 1.92 28.08 -11.58
C LEU A 29 1.62 28.13 -10.09
N THR A 30 0.60 27.40 -9.64
CA THR A 30 0.15 27.39 -8.25
C THR A 30 1.24 26.79 -7.34
N GLU A 31 1.86 25.69 -7.71
CA GLU A 31 3.00 25.11 -6.99
C GLU A 31 4.15 26.09 -6.85
N THR A 32 4.53 26.73 -7.98
CA THR A 32 5.60 27.73 -8.01
C THR A 32 5.31 28.91 -7.06
N LEU A 33 4.06 29.40 -7.07
CA LEU A 33 3.65 30.49 -6.18
C LEU A 33 3.72 30.06 -4.71
N LEU A 34 3.15 28.91 -4.34
CA LEU A 34 3.18 28.43 -2.95
C LEU A 34 4.61 28.24 -2.44
N LEU A 35 5.48 27.60 -3.22
CA LEU A 35 6.89 27.42 -2.87
C LEU A 35 7.65 28.76 -2.75
N SER A 36 7.39 29.72 -3.66
CA SER A 36 8.02 31.03 -3.61
C SER A 36 7.60 31.86 -2.40
N LEU A 37 6.43 31.56 -1.84
CA LEU A 37 5.88 32.20 -0.64
C LEU A 37 6.25 31.45 0.65
N GLY A 38 7.14 30.48 0.58
CA GLY A 38 7.70 29.80 1.75
C GLY A 38 7.03 28.49 2.15
N ALA A 39 6.19 27.90 1.28
CA ALA A 39 5.72 26.54 1.53
C ALA A 39 6.91 25.58 1.58
N VAL A 40 6.96 24.74 2.62
CA VAL A 40 8.01 23.73 2.79
C VAL A 40 7.76 22.49 1.96
N SER A 41 6.50 22.27 1.58
CA SER A 41 6.06 21.18 0.70
C SER A 41 4.78 21.58 -0.02
N VAL A 42 4.56 20.99 -1.20
CA VAL A 42 3.31 21.09 -1.94
C VAL A 42 2.84 19.69 -2.29
N THR A 43 1.56 19.40 -2.08
CA THR A 43 0.89 18.15 -2.48
C THR A 43 -0.24 18.43 -3.46
N LEU A 44 -0.55 17.42 -4.27
CA LEU A 44 -1.61 17.46 -5.28
C LEU A 44 -2.63 16.37 -4.97
N ASP A 45 -3.90 16.75 -4.90
CA ASP A 45 -5.00 15.84 -4.62
C ASP A 45 -6.11 16.04 -5.67
N ASP A 46 -6.93 15.02 -5.89
CA ASP A 46 -8.09 15.13 -6.77
C ASP A 46 -9.19 16.02 -6.14
N ALA A 47 -9.80 16.89 -6.95
CA ALA A 47 -10.87 17.75 -6.51
C ALA A 47 -12.28 17.23 -6.85
N GLU A 48 -12.39 16.23 -7.73
CA GLU A 48 -13.68 15.79 -8.32
C GLU A 48 -13.89 14.27 -8.30
N ASP A 49 -13.06 13.51 -7.56
CA ASP A 49 -13.10 12.03 -7.50
C ASP A 49 -12.93 11.37 -8.89
N GLN A 50 -12.01 11.94 -9.68
CA GLN A 50 -11.68 11.44 -11.00
C GLN A 50 -10.70 10.27 -10.90
N ALA A 51 -11.11 9.05 -11.25
CA ALA A 51 -10.21 7.91 -11.32
C ALA A 51 -9.10 8.15 -12.37
N LEU A 52 -7.84 8.20 -11.93
CA LEU A 52 -6.68 8.08 -12.80
C LEU A 52 -6.28 6.60 -12.83
N LEU A 53 -6.61 5.93 -13.93
CA LEU A 53 -6.13 4.58 -14.19
C LEU A 53 -4.62 4.60 -14.42
N GLU A 54 -3.98 3.47 -14.22
CA GLU A 54 -2.53 3.27 -14.28
C GLU A 54 -1.85 4.06 -15.43
N PRO A 55 -1.01 5.07 -15.11
CA PRO A 55 -0.27 5.78 -16.13
C PRO A 55 0.77 4.86 -16.77
N LEU A 56 1.05 5.06 -18.05
CA LEU A 56 2.15 4.37 -18.71
C LEU A 56 3.49 4.82 -18.10
N PRO A 57 4.53 3.96 -18.11
CA PRO A 57 5.84 4.32 -17.59
C PRO A 57 6.37 5.65 -18.19
N GLY A 58 6.57 6.64 -17.32
CA GLY A 58 7.05 7.98 -17.70
C GLY A 58 5.92 9.01 -17.90
N GLU A 59 4.67 8.63 -17.78
CA GLU A 59 3.55 9.56 -17.73
C GLU A 59 3.22 9.94 -16.28
N THR A 60 2.90 11.21 -16.07
CA THR A 60 2.39 11.74 -14.80
C THR A 60 1.09 12.49 -15.06
N PRO A 61 -0.01 11.77 -15.39
CA PRO A 61 -1.27 12.43 -15.62
C PRO A 61 -1.75 13.14 -14.35
N LEU A 62 -2.38 14.29 -14.53
CA LEU A 62 -3.03 15.01 -13.44
C LEU A 62 -4.54 15.02 -13.69
N TRP A 63 -5.31 15.13 -12.63
CA TRP A 63 -6.76 15.31 -12.67
C TRP A 63 -7.14 16.62 -13.39
N ASN A 64 -8.33 16.67 -13.93
CA ASN A 64 -8.83 17.87 -14.61
C ASN A 64 -8.91 19.06 -13.66
N LYS A 65 -9.34 18.79 -12.42
CA LYS A 65 -9.29 19.73 -11.29
C LYS A 65 -8.47 19.16 -10.17
N VAL A 66 -7.58 19.97 -9.64
CA VAL A 66 -6.58 19.58 -8.66
C VAL A 66 -6.67 20.48 -7.43
N ILE A 67 -6.64 19.90 -6.25
CA ILE A 67 -6.38 20.63 -5.01
C ILE A 67 -4.88 20.69 -4.83
N VAL A 68 -4.31 21.87 -4.97
CA VAL A 68 -2.88 22.12 -4.68
C VAL A 68 -2.78 22.61 -3.25
N THR A 69 -2.12 21.83 -2.40
CA THR A 69 -1.98 22.13 -0.96
C THR A 69 -0.55 22.53 -0.64
N GLY A 70 -0.36 23.79 -0.23
CA GLY A 70 0.91 24.27 0.31
C GLY A 70 0.96 24.10 1.83
N ILE A 71 2.06 23.54 2.34
CA ILE A 71 2.29 23.32 3.78
C ILE A 71 3.35 24.30 4.26
N TYR A 72 3.04 25.05 5.31
CA TYR A 72 3.89 26.07 5.91
C TYR A 72 4.16 25.77 7.36
N GLN A 73 5.41 25.90 7.78
CA GLN A 73 5.79 25.81 9.18
C GLN A 73 5.49 27.12 9.90
N GLN A 74 4.73 27.06 10.99
CA GLN A 74 4.45 28.20 11.84
C GLN A 74 5.49 28.28 12.97
N GLU A 75 6.12 29.42 13.13
CA GLU A 75 6.98 29.71 14.29
C GLU A 75 6.19 30.51 15.33
N GLU A 76 6.35 30.18 16.62
CA GLU A 76 5.62 30.91 17.69
C GLU A 76 5.96 32.40 17.73
N ASP A 77 7.22 32.73 17.46
CA ASP A 77 7.72 34.13 17.54
C ASP A 77 7.49 34.92 16.24
N ASP A 78 7.20 34.28 15.14
CA ASP A 78 6.95 34.89 13.81
C ASP A 78 5.87 34.14 13.02
N PRO A 79 4.60 34.22 13.44
CA PRO A 79 3.51 33.53 12.77
C PRO A 79 3.26 34.11 11.38
N ILE A 80 2.99 33.23 10.42
CA ILE A 80 2.63 33.63 9.05
C ILE A 80 1.31 34.39 9.09
N ASP A 81 1.32 35.62 8.53
CA ASP A 81 0.09 36.39 8.31
C ASP A 81 -0.71 35.78 7.15
N VAL A 82 -1.67 34.94 7.51
CA VAL A 82 -2.50 34.20 6.56
C VAL A 82 -3.32 35.13 5.68
N ASP A 83 -3.82 36.24 6.25
CA ASP A 83 -4.65 37.20 5.49
C ASP A 83 -3.83 37.86 4.37
N THR A 84 -2.58 38.24 4.67
CA THR A 84 -1.65 38.81 3.68
C THR A 84 -1.27 37.77 2.63
N LEU A 85 -1.01 36.52 3.03
CA LEU A 85 -0.65 35.44 2.16
C LEU A 85 -1.80 35.09 1.20
N GLU A 86 -3.02 34.93 1.72
CA GLU A 86 -4.22 34.71 0.90
C GLU A 86 -4.51 35.87 -0.04
N ALA A 87 -4.39 37.12 0.42
CA ALA A 87 -4.61 38.29 -0.41
C ALA A 87 -3.65 38.32 -1.62
N PHE A 88 -2.38 37.96 -1.41
CA PHE A 88 -1.41 37.86 -2.47
C PHE A 88 -1.77 36.73 -3.46
N LEU A 89 -2.09 35.54 -2.97
CA LEU A 89 -2.47 34.41 -3.80
C LEU A 89 -3.73 34.70 -4.62
N ARG A 90 -4.75 35.34 -4.04
CA ARG A 90 -5.97 35.77 -4.76
C ARG A 90 -5.72 36.80 -5.83
N ALA A 91 -4.68 37.65 -5.67
CA ALA A 91 -4.30 38.61 -6.71
C ALA A 91 -3.64 37.93 -7.93
N GLN A 92 -2.97 36.79 -7.73
CA GLN A 92 -2.33 36.03 -8.82
C GLN A 92 -3.26 34.96 -9.42
N LEU A 93 -4.15 34.42 -8.60
CA LEU A 93 -5.10 33.37 -8.93
C LEU A 93 -6.53 33.89 -8.62
N PRO A 94 -7.08 34.79 -9.45
CA PRO A 94 -8.43 35.29 -9.25
C PRO A 94 -9.46 34.19 -9.49
N ASP A 95 -10.56 34.24 -8.71
CA ASP A 95 -11.73 33.37 -8.84
C ASP A 95 -11.51 31.87 -8.58
N VAL A 96 -10.37 31.46 -8.02
CA VAL A 96 -10.17 30.07 -7.60
C VAL A 96 -10.62 29.85 -6.16
N PRO A 97 -11.27 28.71 -5.84
CA PRO A 97 -11.57 28.32 -4.47
C PRO A 97 -10.29 28.16 -3.65
N MET A 98 -10.26 28.81 -2.48
CA MET A 98 -9.12 28.78 -1.57
C MET A 98 -9.62 28.67 -0.14
N ARG A 99 -9.02 27.77 0.63
CA ARG A 99 -9.26 27.62 2.09
C ARG A 99 -7.92 27.37 2.80
N HIS A 100 -7.90 27.65 4.07
CA HIS A 100 -6.75 27.31 4.92
C HIS A 100 -7.21 26.56 6.17
N GLU A 101 -6.30 25.79 6.74
CA GLU A 101 -6.48 25.13 8.03
C GLU A 101 -5.17 25.06 8.80
N TYR A 102 -5.28 25.04 10.13
CA TYR A 102 -4.15 24.83 11.01
C TYR A 102 -4.14 23.39 11.48
N LEU A 103 -2.99 22.73 11.29
CA LEU A 103 -2.75 21.42 11.86
C LEU A 103 -2.02 21.58 13.19
N GLU A 104 -2.66 21.14 14.26
CA GLU A 104 -1.98 20.98 15.54
C GLU A 104 -0.91 19.89 15.41
N ASN A 105 0.21 20.12 16.10
CA ASN A 105 1.30 19.14 16.10
C ASN A 105 0.85 17.89 16.86
N GLN A 106 0.29 16.94 16.15
CA GLN A 106 0.06 15.58 16.65
C GLN A 106 1.33 14.76 16.40
N VAL A 107 1.60 13.80 17.25
CA VAL A 107 2.63 12.80 17.01
C VAL A 107 2.11 11.89 15.88
N TRP A 108 2.24 12.37 14.63
CA TRP A 108 1.72 11.72 13.42
C TRP A 108 2.23 10.29 13.27
N GLU A 109 3.41 10.00 13.83
CA GLU A 109 3.98 8.65 13.83
C GLU A 109 3.08 7.60 14.49
N ARG A 110 2.11 8.00 15.30
CA ARG A 110 1.20 7.07 16.01
C ARG A 110 -0.28 7.41 15.89
N ALA A 111 -0.66 8.59 15.39
CA ALA A 111 -2.07 8.99 15.29
C ALA A 111 -2.88 8.05 14.38
N TRP A 112 -2.25 7.49 13.35
CA TRP A 112 -2.86 6.50 12.46
C TRP A 112 -3.04 5.13 13.12
N MET A 113 -2.26 4.80 14.16
CA MET A 113 -2.38 3.52 14.88
C MET A 113 -3.73 3.36 15.58
N ASP A 114 -4.34 4.47 16.02
CA ASP A 114 -5.63 4.46 16.72
C ASP A 114 -6.81 4.10 15.79
N TYR A 115 -6.60 4.16 14.47
CA TYR A 115 -7.61 3.81 13.46
C TYR A 115 -7.52 2.36 12.97
N TYR A 116 -6.48 1.63 13.39
CA TYR A 116 -6.33 0.23 12.99
C TYR A 116 -7.00 -0.70 14.00
N GLU A 117 -7.94 -1.48 13.52
CA GLU A 117 -8.61 -2.52 14.29
C GLU A 117 -8.25 -3.90 13.71
N PRO A 118 -8.29 -4.98 14.54
CA PRO A 118 -8.13 -6.33 14.02
C PRO A 118 -9.21 -6.68 13.00
N ILE A 119 -8.80 -7.29 11.88
CA ILE A 119 -9.69 -7.65 10.76
C ILE A 119 -9.89 -9.16 10.76
N GLN A 120 -11.16 -9.61 10.83
CA GLN A 120 -11.48 -11.01 10.69
C GLN A 120 -11.54 -11.44 9.23
N ILE A 121 -10.81 -12.50 8.88
CA ILE A 121 -10.80 -13.09 7.55
C ILE A 121 -11.51 -14.45 7.59
N GLY A 122 -12.73 -14.48 7.08
CA GLY A 122 -13.57 -15.66 7.15
C GLY A 122 -13.81 -16.11 8.60
N GLU A 123 -13.83 -17.44 8.82
CA GLU A 123 -14.03 -18.02 10.16
C GLU A 123 -12.71 -18.49 10.82
N LYS A 124 -11.57 -18.35 10.12
CA LYS A 124 -10.36 -19.07 10.50
C LYS A 124 -9.25 -18.21 11.10
N TYR A 125 -9.14 -16.95 10.73
CA TYR A 125 -8.01 -16.15 11.19
C TYR A 125 -8.28 -14.66 11.20
N TRP A 126 -7.40 -13.94 11.91
CA TRP A 126 -7.43 -12.51 12.09
C TRP A 126 -6.14 -11.87 11.58
N ILE A 127 -6.24 -10.68 11.02
CA ILE A 127 -5.10 -9.77 10.86
C ILE A 127 -5.11 -8.87 12.08
N VAL A 128 -3.99 -8.84 12.80
CA VAL A 128 -3.87 -8.11 14.06
C VAL A 128 -2.68 -7.17 13.97
N PRO A 129 -2.87 -5.85 14.09
CA PRO A 129 -1.76 -4.92 14.22
C PRO A 129 -0.82 -5.35 15.36
N GLU A 130 0.49 -5.18 15.19
CA GLU A 130 1.52 -5.63 16.14
C GLU A 130 1.26 -5.15 17.57
N TRP A 131 0.75 -3.93 17.73
CA TRP A 131 0.50 -3.28 19.03
C TRP A 131 -0.84 -3.62 19.67
N LEU A 132 -1.67 -4.44 19.04
CA LEU A 132 -2.97 -4.86 19.57
C LEU A 132 -2.95 -6.33 20.01
N GLU A 133 -3.77 -6.63 21.00
CA GLU A 133 -4.03 -8.01 21.40
C GLU A 133 -5.03 -8.65 20.45
N PRO A 134 -4.85 -9.93 20.10
CA PRO A 134 -5.77 -10.63 19.22
C PRO A 134 -7.15 -10.79 19.88
N PRO A 135 -8.27 -10.55 19.14
CA PRO A 135 -9.62 -10.75 19.68
C PRO A 135 -9.90 -12.19 20.12
N GLU A 136 -9.29 -13.16 19.44
CA GLU A 136 -9.41 -14.59 19.73
C GLU A 136 -8.00 -15.20 19.79
N ALA A 137 -7.51 -15.44 21.00
CA ALA A 137 -6.15 -15.92 21.22
C ALA A 137 -5.90 -17.32 20.63
N ASP A 138 -6.93 -18.17 20.57
CA ASP A 138 -6.86 -19.55 20.06
C ASP A 138 -7.02 -19.61 18.50
N ALA A 139 -7.39 -18.51 17.85
CA ALA A 139 -7.47 -18.43 16.41
C ALA A 139 -6.07 -18.25 15.77
N THR A 140 -5.96 -18.46 14.48
CA THR A 140 -4.74 -18.09 13.74
C THR A 140 -4.71 -16.56 13.62
N ASN A 141 -3.75 -15.94 14.30
CA ASN A 141 -3.59 -14.49 14.29
C ASN A 141 -2.35 -14.12 13.49
N ILE A 142 -2.55 -13.37 12.40
CA ILE A 142 -1.47 -12.83 11.57
C ILE A 142 -1.13 -11.46 12.14
N LYS A 143 0.01 -11.35 12.82
CA LYS A 143 0.51 -10.06 13.29
C LYS A 143 1.11 -9.29 12.13
N LEU A 144 0.76 -8.03 12.01
CA LEU A 144 1.23 -7.15 10.95
C LEU A 144 1.69 -5.82 11.52
N ASP A 145 2.89 -5.40 11.13
CA ASP A 145 3.26 -3.99 11.17
C ASP A 145 2.85 -3.35 9.84
N PRO A 146 1.79 -2.51 9.79
CA PRO A 146 1.34 -1.84 8.58
C PRO A 146 2.31 -0.75 8.08
N GLY A 147 3.46 -0.60 8.69
CA GLY A 147 4.54 0.34 8.44
C GLY A 147 4.66 0.91 7.02
N LEU A 148 5.76 0.61 6.32
CA LEU A 148 6.14 1.31 5.07
C LEU A 148 5.76 0.55 3.78
N ALA A 149 5.14 -0.63 3.87
CA ALA A 149 4.84 -1.45 2.69
C ALA A 149 3.34 -1.56 2.45
N PHE A 150 2.94 -1.65 1.17
CA PHE A 150 1.56 -1.90 0.75
C PHE A 150 1.07 -3.28 1.24
N GLY A 151 -0.24 -3.40 1.52
CA GLY A 151 -0.85 -4.67 1.91
C GLY A 151 -1.15 -4.77 3.41
N THR A 152 -1.90 -3.82 3.97
CA THR A 152 -2.32 -3.83 5.39
C THR A 152 -3.49 -4.78 5.70
N GLY A 153 -4.07 -5.39 4.66
CA GLY A 153 -5.25 -6.26 4.78
C GLY A 153 -6.61 -5.55 4.67
N ASN A 154 -6.65 -4.24 4.77
CA ASN A 154 -7.89 -3.45 4.65
C ASN A 154 -8.39 -3.36 3.20
N HIS A 155 -7.49 -3.39 2.23
CA HIS A 155 -7.85 -3.27 0.83
C HIS A 155 -8.64 -4.49 0.35
N ALA A 156 -9.71 -4.27 -0.42
CA ALA A 156 -10.61 -5.32 -0.89
C ALA A 156 -9.87 -6.49 -1.59
N SER A 157 -8.86 -6.18 -2.41
CA SER A 157 -8.04 -7.17 -3.13
C SER A 157 -7.24 -8.07 -2.17
N THR A 158 -6.59 -7.50 -1.16
CA THR A 158 -5.84 -8.25 -0.16
C THR A 158 -6.77 -9.15 0.67
N PHE A 159 -7.93 -8.62 1.05
CA PHE A 159 -8.96 -9.39 1.76
C PHE A 159 -9.43 -10.61 0.96
N LEU A 160 -9.72 -10.45 -0.34
CA LEU A 160 -10.15 -11.55 -1.20
C LEU A 160 -9.08 -12.64 -1.34
N CYS A 161 -7.80 -12.25 -1.53
CA CYS A 161 -6.68 -13.20 -1.54
C CYS A 161 -6.57 -13.99 -0.23
N LEU A 162 -6.67 -13.30 0.91
CA LEU A 162 -6.62 -13.93 2.22
C LEU A 162 -7.80 -14.87 2.44
N GLN A 163 -9.01 -14.46 2.04
CA GLN A 163 -10.19 -15.30 2.12
C GLN A 163 -10.05 -16.56 1.24
N TRP A 164 -9.52 -16.42 0.04
CA TRP A 164 -9.23 -17.53 -0.85
C TRP A 164 -8.18 -18.49 -0.26
N LEU A 165 -7.06 -17.97 0.29
CA LEU A 165 -6.05 -18.78 0.98
C LEU A 165 -6.66 -19.56 2.15
N GLY A 166 -7.60 -18.97 2.88
CA GLY A 166 -8.30 -19.65 3.97
C GLY A 166 -9.19 -20.82 3.53
N LYS A 167 -9.65 -20.80 2.28
CA LYS A 167 -10.44 -21.90 1.67
C LYS A 167 -9.54 -22.93 0.97
N THR A 168 -8.36 -22.51 0.50
CA THR A 168 -7.41 -23.36 -0.23
C THR A 168 -6.62 -24.25 0.73
N ASP A 169 -6.41 -25.52 0.34
CA ASP A 169 -5.54 -26.41 1.10
C ASP A 169 -4.07 -26.10 0.80
N VAL A 170 -3.46 -25.27 1.65
CA VAL A 170 -2.04 -24.91 1.54
C VAL A 170 -1.13 -25.77 2.42
N LYS A 171 -1.70 -26.71 3.21
CA LYS A 171 -0.92 -27.50 4.15
C LYS A 171 0.13 -28.36 3.44
N ASP A 172 1.36 -28.30 3.95
CA ASP A 172 2.54 -29.02 3.41
C ASP A 172 2.90 -28.66 1.95
N LYS A 173 2.26 -27.62 1.36
CA LYS A 173 2.48 -27.14 0.00
C LYS A 173 3.56 -26.06 -0.07
N VAL A 174 4.11 -25.87 -1.27
CA VAL A 174 5.00 -24.76 -1.63
C VAL A 174 4.15 -23.66 -2.25
N VAL A 175 4.29 -22.45 -1.70
CA VAL A 175 3.51 -21.27 -2.13
C VAL A 175 4.44 -20.21 -2.69
N ILE A 176 4.03 -19.51 -3.74
CA ILE A 176 4.64 -18.26 -4.19
C ILE A 176 3.73 -17.10 -3.82
N ASP A 177 4.34 -16.03 -3.27
CA ASP A 177 3.73 -14.70 -3.06
C ASP A 177 4.47 -13.72 -3.99
N TYR A 178 3.86 -13.42 -5.14
CA TYR A 178 4.48 -12.61 -6.19
C TYR A 178 3.99 -11.16 -6.13
N GLY A 179 4.91 -10.22 -5.88
CA GLY A 179 4.57 -8.85 -5.50
C GLY A 179 4.12 -8.80 -4.04
N CYS A 180 5.00 -9.26 -3.13
CA CYS A 180 4.61 -9.61 -1.77
C CYS A 180 4.28 -8.41 -0.87
N GLY A 181 4.76 -7.19 -1.20
CA GLY A 181 4.51 -5.99 -0.40
C GLY A 181 4.89 -6.17 1.07
N SER A 182 3.91 -6.12 1.97
CA SER A 182 4.08 -6.39 3.40
C SER A 182 4.36 -7.87 3.71
N GLY A 183 4.19 -8.78 2.75
CA GLY A 183 4.29 -10.23 2.92
C GLY A 183 3.08 -10.88 3.58
N ILE A 184 1.97 -10.17 3.73
CA ILE A 184 0.80 -10.66 4.46
C ILE A 184 0.26 -11.97 3.88
N LEU A 185 0.25 -12.14 2.54
CA LEU A 185 -0.28 -13.34 1.88
C LEU A 185 0.65 -14.54 2.12
N GLY A 186 1.96 -14.34 1.97
CA GLY A 186 2.96 -15.36 2.25
C GLY A 186 2.99 -15.78 3.71
N VAL A 187 2.94 -14.82 4.64
CA VAL A 187 2.88 -15.09 6.09
C VAL A 187 1.59 -15.84 6.43
N ALA A 188 0.44 -15.42 5.87
CA ALA A 188 -0.81 -16.14 6.04
C ALA A 188 -0.72 -17.59 5.59
N ALA A 189 -0.19 -17.84 4.40
CA ALA A 189 0.01 -19.20 3.88
C ALA A 189 0.88 -20.05 4.82
N LEU A 190 1.97 -19.49 5.37
CA LEU A 190 2.83 -20.18 6.33
C LEU A 190 2.13 -20.52 7.65
N LEU A 191 1.32 -19.60 8.18
CA LEU A 191 0.53 -19.82 9.39
C LEU A 191 -0.59 -20.84 9.16
N LEU A 192 -1.15 -20.90 7.95
CA LEU A 192 -2.11 -21.92 7.53
C LEU A 192 -1.49 -23.29 7.24
N GLY A 193 -0.16 -23.42 7.37
CA GLY A 193 0.52 -24.71 7.30
C GLY A 193 1.32 -24.97 6.03
N ALA A 194 1.52 -23.97 5.18
CA ALA A 194 2.40 -24.12 4.01
C ALA A 194 3.80 -24.58 4.45
N LYS A 195 4.38 -25.48 3.65
CA LYS A 195 5.71 -26.03 3.90
C LYS A 195 6.79 -24.95 3.76
N LYS A 196 6.69 -24.17 2.70
CA LYS A 196 7.62 -23.09 2.37
C LYS A 196 6.91 -22.06 1.50
N VAL A 197 7.29 -20.80 1.70
CA VAL A 197 6.88 -19.70 0.83
C VAL A 197 8.10 -19.12 0.14
N TYR A 198 7.98 -18.85 -1.14
CA TYR A 198 8.90 -18.04 -1.90
C TYR A 198 8.20 -16.75 -2.28
N ALA A 199 8.75 -15.63 -1.82
CA ALA A 199 8.19 -14.31 -2.06
C ALA A 199 9.14 -13.44 -2.88
N THR A 200 8.60 -12.56 -3.69
CA THR A 200 9.38 -11.59 -4.45
C THR A 200 8.65 -10.27 -4.58
N ASP A 201 9.41 -9.18 -4.63
CA ASP A 201 8.91 -7.84 -4.91
C ASP A 201 10.00 -7.03 -5.61
N ILE A 202 9.61 -6.08 -6.46
CA ILE A 202 10.53 -5.14 -7.13
C ILE A 202 11.05 -4.07 -6.18
N ASP A 203 10.34 -3.81 -5.07
CA ASP A 203 10.72 -2.82 -4.06
C ASP A 203 11.56 -3.47 -2.94
N PRO A 204 12.81 -3.03 -2.75
CA PRO A 204 13.63 -3.50 -1.63
C PRO A 204 13.01 -3.26 -0.24
N GLN A 205 12.14 -2.23 -0.10
CA GLN A 205 11.45 -1.96 1.16
C GLN A 205 10.37 -3.02 1.43
N ALA A 206 9.66 -3.47 0.39
CA ALA A 206 8.72 -4.58 0.49
C ALA A 206 9.41 -5.88 0.91
N VAL A 207 10.57 -6.19 0.33
CA VAL A 207 11.39 -7.34 0.73
C VAL A 207 11.78 -7.27 2.21
N LEU A 208 12.15 -6.08 2.71
CA LEU A 208 12.48 -5.87 4.12
C LEU A 208 11.25 -6.03 5.02
N ALA A 209 10.13 -5.41 4.66
CA ALA A 209 8.88 -5.48 5.42
C ALA A 209 8.36 -6.93 5.51
N THR A 210 8.41 -7.68 4.41
CA THR A 210 8.05 -9.10 4.36
C THR A 210 8.90 -9.93 5.35
N LYS A 211 10.21 -9.69 5.43
CA LYS A 211 11.09 -10.36 6.40
C LYS A 211 10.71 -10.04 7.84
N GLN A 212 10.48 -8.77 8.14
CA GLN A 212 10.10 -8.31 9.47
C GLN A 212 8.77 -8.92 9.92
N ASN A 213 7.75 -8.89 9.05
CA ASN A 213 6.45 -9.49 9.35
C ASN A 213 6.53 -11.02 9.49
N ALA A 214 7.37 -11.69 8.72
CA ALA A 214 7.59 -13.12 8.90
C ALA A 214 8.30 -13.45 10.22
N GLU A 215 9.26 -12.62 10.65
CA GLU A 215 9.92 -12.75 11.95
C GLU A 215 8.93 -12.52 13.09
N LEU A 216 8.10 -11.46 13.01
CA LEU A 216 7.06 -11.14 13.98
C LEU A 216 6.08 -12.30 14.20
N ASN A 217 5.80 -13.08 13.15
CA ASN A 217 4.93 -14.25 13.20
C ASN A 217 5.67 -15.58 13.45
N GLY A 218 6.99 -15.57 13.63
CA GLY A 218 7.78 -16.77 13.90
C GLY A 218 7.86 -17.76 12.73
N VAL A 219 7.71 -17.29 11.48
CA VAL A 219 7.68 -18.13 10.27
C VAL A 219 8.84 -17.88 9.31
N LEU A 220 9.78 -17.01 9.65
CA LEU A 220 10.89 -16.60 8.79
C LEU A 220 11.72 -17.77 8.26
N GLU A 221 11.94 -18.82 9.06
CA GLU A 221 12.70 -20.02 8.66
C GLU A 221 12.09 -20.77 7.47
N ARG A 222 10.79 -20.58 7.22
CA ARG A 222 10.07 -21.20 6.10
C ARG A 222 9.80 -20.24 4.96
N LEU A 223 10.28 -19.00 5.05
CA LEU A 223 10.17 -17.99 4.03
C LEU A 223 11.50 -17.80 3.31
N TYR A 224 11.45 -17.75 1.99
CA TYR A 224 12.45 -17.07 1.18
C TYR A 224 11.82 -15.79 0.62
N VAL A 225 12.53 -14.67 0.66
CA VAL A 225 12.10 -13.43 0.00
C VAL A 225 13.29 -12.66 -0.54
N GLY A 226 13.17 -12.20 -1.78
CA GLY A 226 14.21 -11.45 -2.49
C GLY A 226 13.67 -10.66 -3.67
N LEU A 227 14.53 -9.87 -4.29
CA LEU A 227 14.22 -9.19 -5.55
C LEU A 227 14.03 -10.23 -6.67
N PRO A 228 13.37 -9.89 -7.80
CA PRO A 228 13.09 -10.84 -8.88
C PRO A 228 14.33 -11.60 -9.37
N GLU A 229 15.45 -10.93 -9.55
CA GLU A 229 16.71 -11.57 -10.00
C GLU A 229 17.25 -12.60 -8.98
N GLU A 230 17.06 -12.35 -7.69
CA GLU A 230 17.45 -13.27 -6.61
C GLU A 230 16.47 -14.44 -6.51
N PHE A 231 15.17 -14.16 -6.68
CA PHE A 231 14.11 -15.16 -6.73
C PHE A 231 14.34 -16.17 -7.86
N ASP A 232 14.67 -15.72 -9.06
CA ASP A 232 14.93 -16.58 -10.23
C ASP A 232 16.14 -17.52 -10.04
N GLN A 233 17.11 -17.12 -9.21
CA GLN A 233 18.26 -17.96 -8.88
C GLN A 233 17.92 -19.05 -7.85
N GLU A 234 17.05 -18.73 -6.90
CA GLU A 234 16.67 -19.62 -5.79
C GLU A 234 15.54 -20.56 -6.16
N PHE A 235 14.55 -20.10 -6.93
CA PHE A 235 13.35 -20.86 -7.26
C PHE A 235 13.49 -21.62 -8.60
N LYS A 236 13.00 -22.86 -8.63
CA LYS A 236 13.02 -23.70 -9.85
C LYS A 236 11.61 -23.85 -10.43
N PRO A 237 11.46 -23.89 -11.77
CA PRO A 237 10.18 -24.09 -12.42
C PRO A 237 9.44 -25.36 -11.93
N GLN A 238 8.10 -25.32 -12.02
CA GLN A 238 7.18 -26.44 -11.72
C GLN A 238 7.32 -27.01 -10.28
N GLN A 239 7.65 -26.17 -9.32
CA GLN A 239 7.72 -26.57 -7.90
C GLN A 239 6.63 -25.98 -7.03
N THR A 240 5.85 -25.02 -7.55
CA THR A 240 4.80 -24.33 -6.82
C THR A 240 3.49 -25.07 -6.88
N ASP A 241 2.88 -25.29 -5.74
CA ASP A 241 1.54 -25.86 -5.61
C ASP A 241 0.47 -24.74 -5.64
N VAL A 242 0.79 -23.56 -5.07
CA VAL A 242 -0.12 -22.43 -4.96
C VAL A 242 0.62 -21.13 -5.25
N LEU A 243 0.07 -20.27 -6.10
CA LEU A 243 0.61 -18.93 -6.39
C LEU A 243 -0.44 -17.87 -6.04
N VAL A 244 -0.03 -16.85 -5.33
CA VAL A 244 -0.84 -15.64 -5.09
C VAL A 244 -0.09 -14.44 -5.63
N ALA A 245 -0.82 -13.53 -6.30
CA ALA A 245 -0.29 -12.25 -6.74
C ALA A 245 -1.36 -11.16 -6.62
N ASN A 246 -1.08 -10.16 -5.81
CA ASN A 246 -1.95 -9.00 -5.63
C ASN A 246 -1.23 -7.75 -6.12
N ILE A 247 -1.15 -7.61 -7.43
CA ILE A 247 -0.46 -6.52 -8.13
C ILE A 247 -1.35 -5.98 -9.24
N LEU A 248 -0.93 -4.89 -9.86
CA LEU A 248 -1.68 -4.21 -10.92
C LEU A 248 -1.90 -5.10 -12.16
N ALA A 249 -2.97 -4.82 -12.92
CA ALA A 249 -3.38 -5.64 -14.06
C ALA A 249 -2.33 -5.73 -15.19
N ALA A 250 -1.66 -4.62 -15.52
CA ALA A 250 -0.68 -4.63 -16.61
C ALA A 250 0.54 -5.54 -16.32
N PRO A 251 1.21 -5.47 -15.15
CA PRO A 251 2.18 -6.47 -14.74
C PRO A 251 1.63 -7.90 -14.71
N LEU A 252 0.41 -8.13 -14.19
CA LEU A 252 -0.20 -9.47 -14.18
C LEU A 252 -0.27 -10.07 -15.58
N MET A 253 -0.77 -9.32 -16.56
CA MET A 253 -0.86 -9.79 -17.94
C MET A 253 0.52 -10.13 -18.53
N ALA A 254 1.54 -9.33 -18.23
CA ALA A 254 2.90 -9.59 -18.70
C ALA A 254 3.51 -10.86 -18.08
N LEU A 255 3.14 -11.20 -16.84
CA LEU A 255 3.67 -12.33 -16.08
C LEU A 255 2.94 -13.68 -16.34
N ALA A 256 1.85 -13.69 -17.07
CA ALA A 256 1.07 -14.92 -17.31
C ALA A 256 1.91 -16.08 -17.90
N PRO A 257 2.79 -15.87 -18.90
CA PRO A 257 3.68 -16.94 -19.40
C PRO A 257 4.65 -17.45 -18.32
N GLU A 258 5.19 -16.55 -17.50
CA GLU A 258 6.10 -16.91 -16.41
C GLU A 258 5.38 -17.74 -15.35
N PHE A 259 4.22 -17.32 -14.88
CA PHE A 259 3.43 -18.05 -13.89
C PHE A 259 3.09 -19.47 -14.37
N SER A 260 2.85 -19.66 -15.67
CA SER A 260 2.63 -21.00 -16.26
C SER A 260 3.85 -21.92 -16.14
N THR A 261 5.06 -21.36 -16.05
CA THR A 261 6.29 -22.15 -15.85
C THR A 261 6.57 -22.43 -14.38
N LEU A 262 6.12 -21.56 -13.48
CA LEU A 262 6.34 -21.68 -12.04
C LEU A 262 5.41 -22.70 -11.39
N LEU A 263 4.14 -22.72 -11.79
CA LEU A 263 3.11 -23.60 -11.27
C LEU A 263 3.26 -25.04 -11.75
N LYS A 264 2.93 -26.01 -10.89
CA LYS A 264 2.71 -27.41 -11.27
C LYS A 264 1.45 -27.54 -12.13
N ASN A 265 1.33 -28.66 -12.87
CA ASN A 265 0.17 -28.90 -13.75
C ASN A 265 -1.21 -28.84 -13.05
N GLU A 266 -1.28 -29.14 -11.77
CA GLU A 266 -2.50 -29.09 -10.95
C GLU A 266 -2.37 -28.00 -9.84
N GLY A 267 -1.48 -27.04 -10.03
CA GLY A 267 -1.31 -25.93 -9.11
C GLY A 267 -2.47 -24.95 -9.17
N GLU A 268 -2.79 -24.35 -8.07
CA GLU A 268 -3.85 -23.36 -7.92
C GLU A 268 -3.26 -21.95 -7.82
N PHE A 269 -3.96 -20.94 -8.34
CA PHE A 269 -3.51 -19.57 -8.19
C PHE A 269 -4.67 -18.60 -7.92
N ALA A 270 -4.37 -17.49 -7.27
CA ALA A 270 -5.26 -16.35 -7.14
C ALA A 270 -4.56 -15.05 -7.54
N LEU A 271 -5.24 -14.25 -8.35
CA LEU A 271 -4.80 -12.94 -8.78
C LEU A 271 -5.75 -11.88 -8.24
N ALA A 272 -5.21 -10.77 -7.78
CA ALA A 272 -5.98 -9.61 -7.33
C ALA A 272 -5.26 -8.31 -7.68
N GLY A 273 -5.86 -7.16 -7.33
CA GLY A 273 -5.37 -5.85 -7.78
C GLY A 273 -5.91 -5.48 -9.17
N VAL A 274 -7.01 -6.12 -9.59
CA VAL A 274 -7.66 -5.92 -10.89
C VAL A 274 -9.01 -5.24 -10.67
N ILE A 275 -9.24 -4.10 -11.31
CA ILE A 275 -10.54 -3.42 -11.31
C ILE A 275 -11.50 -4.06 -12.33
N GLU A 276 -12.80 -3.80 -12.20
CA GLU A 276 -13.85 -4.45 -13.00
C GLU A 276 -13.63 -4.33 -14.50
N GLU A 277 -13.21 -3.16 -14.95
CA GLU A 277 -12.97 -2.85 -16.36
C GLU A 277 -11.82 -3.67 -16.98
N GLN A 278 -10.87 -4.09 -16.16
CA GLN A 278 -9.68 -4.85 -16.59
C GLN A 278 -9.87 -6.37 -16.54
N VAL A 279 -10.91 -6.85 -15.84
CA VAL A 279 -11.15 -8.30 -15.63
C VAL A 279 -11.19 -9.07 -16.94
N ALA A 280 -11.86 -8.52 -17.97
CA ALA A 280 -11.99 -9.20 -19.26
C ALA A 280 -10.64 -9.39 -19.96
N ASP A 281 -9.78 -8.38 -19.93
CA ASP A 281 -8.46 -8.41 -20.56
C ASP A 281 -7.52 -9.36 -19.83
N VAL A 282 -7.44 -9.27 -18.47
CA VAL A 282 -6.64 -10.19 -17.66
C VAL A 282 -7.11 -11.63 -17.88
N SER A 283 -8.42 -11.90 -17.83
CA SER A 283 -8.98 -13.23 -18.05
C SER A 283 -8.66 -13.78 -19.43
N SER A 284 -8.70 -12.93 -20.47
CA SER A 284 -8.35 -13.34 -21.84
C SER A 284 -6.91 -13.82 -21.93
N VAL A 285 -5.95 -13.08 -21.36
CA VAL A 285 -4.54 -13.43 -21.35
C VAL A 285 -4.29 -14.73 -20.56
N TYR A 286 -4.85 -14.82 -19.37
CA TYR A 286 -4.64 -16.00 -18.52
C TYR A 286 -5.30 -17.26 -19.06
N SER A 287 -6.42 -17.16 -19.81
CA SER A 287 -7.09 -18.29 -20.44
C SER A 287 -6.24 -19.00 -21.52
N GLU A 288 -5.17 -18.39 -22.00
CA GLU A 288 -4.20 -19.04 -22.90
C GLU A 288 -3.34 -20.08 -22.19
N PHE A 289 -3.20 -19.99 -20.88
CA PHE A 289 -2.29 -20.80 -20.07
C PHE A 289 -3.00 -21.62 -18.99
N PHE A 290 -4.19 -21.18 -18.53
CA PHE A 290 -4.86 -21.68 -17.35
C PHE A 290 -6.37 -21.80 -17.52
N ASP A 291 -7.00 -22.66 -16.72
CA ASP A 291 -8.45 -22.71 -16.55
C ASP A 291 -8.87 -21.72 -15.46
N ILE A 292 -9.67 -20.71 -15.80
CA ILE A 292 -10.21 -19.74 -14.83
C ILE A 292 -11.49 -20.34 -14.22
N LEU A 293 -11.48 -20.59 -12.92
CA LEU A 293 -12.55 -21.27 -12.22
C LEU A 293 -13.61 -20.31 -11.65
N GLU A 294 -13.18 -19.17 -11.11
CA GLU A 294 -14.04 -18.23 -10.38
C GLU A 294 -13.51 -16.80 -10.49
N ILE A 295 -14.42 -15.84 -10.49
CA ILE A 295 -14.14 -14.40 -10.39
C ILE A 295 -14.97 -13.87 -9.24
N GLU A 296 -14.32 -13.47 -8.15
CA GLU A 296 -14.96 -12.83 -6.99
C GLU A 296 -14.80 -11.31 -7.06
N LYS A 297 -15.80 -10.56 -6.60
CA LYS A 297 -15.78 -9.10 -6.51
C LYS A 297 -16.07 -8.66 -5.08
N ARG A 298 -15.42 -7.59 -4.66
CA ARG A 298 -15.69 -6.91 -3.40
C ARG A 298 -15.58 -5.41 -3.63
N GLU A 299 -16.61 -4.68 -3.26
CA GLU A 299 -16.61 -3.21 -3.18
C GLU A 299 -15.87 -2.77 -1.91
N GLU A 300 -15.21 -1.64 -1.95
CA GLU A 300 -14.52 -1.03 -0.81
C GLU A 300 -15.50 -0.36 0.15
#